data_ba41668e6e2bfc0e2c6d7287743cea92
#
_entry.id   ba41668e6e2bfc0e2c6d7287743cea92
#
_cell.length_a   1.000
_cell.length_b   1.000
_cell.length_c   1.000
_cell.angle_alpha   90.00
_cell.angle_beta   90.00
_cell.angle_gamma   90.00
#
_symmetry.space_group_name_H-M   'P 1'
#
loop_
_entity.id
_entity.type
_entity.pdbx_description
1 polymer ?
#
loop_
_entity_poly.entity_id
_entity_poly.type
_entity_poly.pdbx_seq_one_letter_code
_entity_poly.pdbx_strand_id
1 'polypeptide(L)'
;TSLPDIYAIGDCALHASDFADGAAIRLESVQNANDMATVVAKAITGTPAPYDAVPWFWSHQYDIKLQTVGLSIAHDSAVLRGDPATRSFSVVYLKEGRVIALDCVNATKDYVQGRALVAGRVSPDFTALADPAIPLKSLA
;
A
#
# COMPACT_ATOMS: atom_id res chain seq x y z
N THR A 1 7.93 6.76 21.28
CA THR A 1 9.30 6.45 21.71
C THR A 1 9.31 5.69 23.04
N SER A 2 10.48 5.32 23.54
CA SER A 2 10.63 4.74 24.87
C SER A 2 10.53 5.77 26.00
N LEU A 3 10.53 7.06 25.66
CA LEU A 3 10.36 8.15 26.62
C LEU A 3 8.88 8.57 26.69
N PRO A 4 8.33 8.81 27.88
CA PRO A 4 6.96 9.29 28.01
C PRO A 4 6.81 10.66 27.35
N ASP A 5 5.65 10.90 26.74
CA ASP A 5 5.25 12.16 26.13
C ASP A 5 6.13 12.62 24.94
N ILE A 6 7.03 11.75 24.43
CA ILE A 6 7.85 12.01 23.26
C ILE A 6 7.47 11.06 22.12
N TYR A 7 7.07 11.64 21.00
CA TYR A 7 6.64 10.92 19.81
C TYR A 7 7.67 11.09 18.68
N ALA A 8 7.82 10.06 17.85
CA ALA A 8 8.53 10.11 16.57
C ALA A 8 7.55 9.76 15.46
N ILE A 9 7.50 10.56 14.41
CA ILE A 9 6.55 10.41 13.31
C ILE A 9 7.24 10.64 11.95
N GLY A 10 6.62 10.18 10.87
CA GLY A 10 7.08 10.36 9.51
C GLY A 10 8.31 9.52 9.18
N ASP A 11 9.14 10.01 8.27
CA ASP A 11 10.23 9.25 7.64
C ASP A 11 11.31 8.74 8.62
N CYS A 12 11.46 9.38 9.77
CA CYS A 12 12.41 8.95 10.81
C CYS A 12 11.85 7.88 11.76
N ALA A 13 10.54 7.62 11.72
CA ALA A 13 9.88 6.75 12.70
C ALA A 13 9.93 5.27 12.26
N LEU A 14 10.58 4.44 13.06
CA LEU A 14 10.52 2.99 12.93
C LEU A 14 9.31 2.46 13.70
N HIS A 15 8.45 1.67 13.05
CA HIS A 15 7.27 1.07 13.67
C HIS A 15 7.00 -0.32 13.12
N ALA A 16 6.34 -1.16 13.91
CA ALA A 16 5.82 -2.43 13.43
C ALA A 16 4.62 -2.18 12.50
N SER A 17 4.57 -2.89 11.37
CA SER A 17 3.49 -2.74 10.39
C SER A 17 2.87 -4.09 10.07
N ASP A 18 1.55 -4.19 10.18
CA ASP A 18 0.78 -5.38 9.80
C ASP A 18 0.87 -5.67 8.29
N PHE A 19 1.16 -4.65 7.49
CA PHE A 19 1.42 -4.80 6.04
C PHE A 19 2.82 -5.33 5.73
N ALA A 20 3.68 -5.48 6.75
CA ALA A 20 4.99 -6.11 6.69
C ALA A 20 5.07 -7.32 7.65
N ASP A 21 3.95 -7.99 7.93
CA ASP A 21 3.83 -9.11 8.87
C ASP A 21 4.43 -8.81 10.26
N GLY A 22 4.22 -7.60 10.76
CA GLY A 22 4.72 -7.15 12.05
C GLY A 22 6.19 -6.73 12.05
N ALA A 23 6.88 -6.78 10.92
CA ALA A 23 8.26 -6.31 10.83
C ALA A 23 8.34 -4.81 11.12
N ALA A 24 9.45 -4.41 11.78
CA ALA A 24 9.74 -3.00 12.01
C ALA A 24 10.28 -2.36 10.74
N ILE A 25 9.57 -1.35 10.25
CA ILE A 25 9.88 -0.63 9.01
C ILE A 25 9.80 0.87 9.20
N ARG A 26 10.44 1.62 8.31
CA ARG A 26 10.20 3.05 8.11
C ARG A 26 9.48 3.24 6.78
N LEU A 27 8.37 3.95 6.81
CA LEU A 27 7.62 4.33 5.62
C LEU A 27 7.92 5.80 5.30
N GLU A 28 8.67 6.01 4.24
CA GLU A 28 9.09 7.34 3.79
C GLU A 28 8.08 7.86 2.76
N SER A 29 6.97 8.42 3.26
CA SER A 29 5.91 8.95 2.42
C SER A 29 5.12 10.08 3.08
N VAL A 30 4.60 10.98 2.27
CA VAL A 30 3.74 12.08 2.74
C VAL A 30 2.49 11.55 3.44
N GLN A 31 1.92 10.46 2.93
CA GLN A 31 0.77 9.80 3.57
C GLN A 31 1.11 9.35 4.99
N ASN A 32 2.21 8.59 5.15
CA ASN A 32 2.63 8.10 6.46
C ASN A 32 2.87 9.24 7.46
N ALA A 33 3.53 10.32 7.03
CA ALA A 33 3.79 11.46 7.89
C ALA A 33 2.49 12.12 8.37
N ASN A 34 1.51 12.31 7.51
CA ASN A 34 0.22 12.90 7.84
C ASN A 34 -0.63 11.99 8.76
N ASP A 35 -0.67 10.69 8.46
CA ASP A 35 -1.46 9.74 9.25
C ASP A 35 -0.86 9.56 10.65
N MET A 36 0.46 9.46 10.78
CA MET A 36 1.13 9.43 12.08
C MET A 36 0.91 10.72 12.88
N ALA A 37 0.97 11.88 12.23
CA ALA A 37 0.66 13.16 12.89
C ALA A 37 -0.77 13.17 13.45
N THR A 38 -1.74 12.64 12.69
CA THR A 38 -3.12 12.51 13.13
C THR A 38 -3.25 11.58 14.35
N VAL A 39 -2.56 10.43 14.34
CA VAL A 39 -2.55 9.48 15.46
C VAL A 39 -1.96 10.12 16.73
N VAL A 40 -0.83 10.84 16.59
CA VAL A 40 -0.19 11.53 17.72
C VAL A 40 -1.08 12.66 18.25
N ALA A 41 -1.71 13.45 17.37
CA ALA A 41 -2.65 14.49 17.79
C ALA A 41 -3.82 13.90 18.61
N LYS A 42 -4.37 12.76 18.18
CA LYS A 42 -5.40 12.04 18.95
C LYS A 42 -4.88 11.57 20.31
N ALA A 43 -3.66 11.05 20.37
CA ALA A 43 -3.06 10.61 21.64
C ALA A 43 -2.91 11.79 22.62
N ILE A 44 -2.40 12.93 22.15
CA ILE A 44 -2.22 14.15 22.98
C ILE A 44 -3.56 14.69 23.47
N THR A 45 -4.62 14.57 22.68
CA THR A 45 -5.97 15.06 23.02
C THR A 45 -6.82 14.04 23.78
N GLY A 46 -6.22 12.93 24.23
CA GLY A 46 -6.91 11.95 25.10
C GLY A 46 -7.78 10.92 24.37
N THR A 47 -7.64 10.81 23.03
CA THR A 47 -8.36 9.82 22.21
C THR A 47 -7.38 8.94 21.42
N PRO A 48 -6.45 8.20 22.10
CA PRO A 48 -5.44 7.42 21.41
C PRO A 48 -6.06 6.35 20.50
N ALA A 49 -5.43 6.15 19.34
CA ALA A 49 -5.78 5.11 18.39
C ALA A 49 -4.51 4.45 17.87
N PRO A 50 -4.55 3.16 17.49
CA PRO A 50 -3.40 2.53 16.82
C PRO A 50 -3.15 3.17 15.45
N TYR A 51 -1.91 3.07 14.97
CA TYR A 51 -1.56 3.38 13.60
C TYR A 51 -1.67 2.09 12.76
N ASP A 52 -2.67 2.05 11.88
CA ASP A 52 -3.02 0.88 11.05
C ASP A 52 -3.32 1.26 9.60
N ALA A 53 -2.87 2.43 9.16
CA ALA A 53 -3.13 2.93 7.82
C ALA A 53 -2.51 2.02 6.74
N VAL A 54 -3.28 1.74 5.68
CA VAL A 54 -2.77 1.04 4.50
C VAL A 54 -1.71 1.89 3.83
N PRO A 55 -0.45 1.44 3.71
CA PRO A 55 0.59 2.23 3.08
C PRO A 55 0.27 2.52 1.61
N TRP A 56 0.52 3.74 1.19
CA TRP A 56 0.47 4.10 -0.22
C TRP A 56 1.45 5.24 -0.53
N PHE A 57 1.88 5.29 -1.79
CA PHE A 57 2.86 6.24 -2.25
C PHE A 57 2.56 6.64 -3.70
N TRP A 58 3.07 7.78 -4.14
CA TRP A 58 3.04 8.18 -5.55
C TRP A 58 4.33 8.89 -5.94
N SER A 59 4.65 8.81 -7.24
CA SER A 59 5.69 9.60 -7.87
C SER A 59 5.27 10.02 -9.26
N HIS A 60 5.59 11.24 -9.63
CA HIS A 60 5.38 11.74 -10.99
C HIS A 60 6.73 12.06 -11.60
N GLN A 61 7.05 11.38 -12.71
CA GLN A 61 8.29 11.57 -13.46
C GLN A 61 7.92 11.84 -14.91
N TYR A 62 7.88 13.12 -15.29
CA TYR A 62 7.43 13.57 -16.61
C TYR A 62 6.01 13.08 -16.92
N ASP A 63 5.86 12.17 -17.90
CA ASP A 63 4.61 11.56 -18.35
C ASP A 63 4.29 10.24 -17.63
N ILE A 64 5.13 9.81 -16.68
CA ILE A 64 4.94 8.61 -15.88
C ILE A 64 4.36 8.98 -14.51
N LYS A 65 3.23 8.38 -14.20
CA LYS A 65 2.59 8.44 -12.89
C LYS A 65 2.66 7.07 -12.23
N LEU A 66 3.49 6.94 -11.21
CA LEU A 66 3.51 5.76 -10.34
C LEU A 66 2.56 5.98 -9.17
N GLN A 67 1.74 4.99 -8.87
CA GLN A 67 0.92 4.93 -7.65
C GLN A 67 1.05 3.53 -7.05
N THR A 68 1.40 3.44 -5.78
CA THR A 68 1.57 2.17 -5.07
C THR A 68 0.61 2.07 -3.89
N VAL A 69 0.22 0.88 -3.53
CA VAL A 69 -0.56 0.59 -2.32
C VAL A 69 -0.11 -0.75 -1.74
N GLY A 70 -0.05 -0.84 -0.42
CA GLY A 70 0.52 -1.98 0.29
C GLY A 70 2.05 -1.99 0.27
N LEU A 71 2.63 -3.10 0.68
CA LEU A 71 4.06 -3.33 0.71
C LEU A 71 4.37 -4.67 0.04
N SER A 72 5.22 -4.65 -0.99
CA SER A 72 5.63 -5.87 -1.71
C SER A 72 6.69 -6.70 -0.97
N ILE A 73 6.90 -6.44 0.31
CA ILE A 73 7.90 -7.13 1.13
C ILE A 73 7.54 -8.61 1.25
N ALA A 74 8.51 -9.47 0.93
CA ALA A 74 8.39 -10.92 1.02
C ALA A 74 7.22 -11.52 0.19
N HIS A 75 6.86 -10.88 -0.94
CA HIS A 75 5.98 -11.50 -1.92
C HIS A 75 6.60 -12.79 -2.48
N ASP A 76 5.77 -13.77 -2.78
CA ASP A 76 6.17 -15.04 -3.39
C ASP A 76 5.76 -15.13 -4.87
N SER A 77 4.84 -14.29 -5.30
CA SER A 77 4.38 -14.21 -6.67
C SER A 77 3.98 -12.79 -7.07
N ALA A 78 4.02 -12.52 -8.38
CA ALA A 78 3.60 -11.25 -8.93
C ALA A 78 2.87 -11.46 -10.26
N VAL A 79 1.82 -10.68 -10.48
CA VAL A 79 1.00 -10.70 -11.69
C VAL A 79 1.14 -9.38 -12.42
N LEU A 80 1.59 -9.46 -13.68
CA LEU A 80 1.56 -8.32 -14.59
C LEU A 80 0.16 -8.19 -15.20
N ARG A 81 -0.39 -6.98 -15.14
CA ARG A 81 -1.70 -6.63 -15.67
C ARG A 81 -1.56 -5.43 -16.61
N GLY A 82 -1.93 -5.58 -17.86
CA GLY A 82 -1.71 -4.60 -18.93
C GLY A 82 -0.39 -4.82 -19.67
N ASP A 83 0.06 -3.81 -20.42
CA ASP A 83 1.24 -3.91 -21.27
C ASP A 83 2.26 -2.80 -20.94
N PRO A 84 3.44 -3.15 -20.40
CA PRO A 84 4.50 -2.19 -20.13
C PRO A 84 4.95 -1.38 -21.36
N ALA A 85 4.85 -1.93 -22.57
CA ALA A 85 5.21 -1.22 -23.79
C ALA A 85 4.32 -0.01 -24.05
N THR A 86 3.08 -0.03 -23.55
CA THR A 86 2.14 1.11 -23.62
C THR A 86 2.35 2.13 -22.51
N ARG A 87 3.25 1.86 -21.56
CA ARG A 87 3.45 2.63 -20.33
C ARG A 87 2.19 2.74 -19.45
N SER A 88 1.26 1.79 -19.60
CA SER A 88 0.03 1.71 -18.77
C SER A 88 -0.17 0.28 -18.33
N PHE A 89 0.23 -0.02 -17.09
CA PHE A 89 0.19 -1.37 -16.54
C PHE A 89 0.20 -1.34 -15.02
N SER A 90 -0.10 -2.48 -14.42
CA SER A 90 0.00 -2.68 -12.98
C SER A 90 0.73 -3.99 -12.68
N VAL A 91 1.48 -4.01 -11.57
CA VAL A 91 2.03 -5.23 -11.00
C VAL A 91 1.31 -5.47 -9.68
N VAL A 92 0.69 -6.64 -9.56
CA VAL A 92 0.01 -7.07 -8.34
C VAL A 92 0.87 -8.11 -7.64
N TYR A 93 1.25 -7.84 -6.39
CA TYR A 93 2.09 -8.71 -5.59
C TYR A 93 1.24 -9.55 -4.65
N LEU A 94 1.55 -10.84 -4.59
CA LEU A 94 0.85 -11.79 -3.73
C LEU A 94 1.83 -12.46 -2.76
N LYS A 95 1.29 -12.86 -1.62
CA LYS A 95 1.94 -13.73 -0.67
C LYS A 95 0.95 -14.81 -0.23
N GLU A 96 1.29 -16.07 -0.43
CA GLU A 96 0.40 -17.20 -0.14
C GLU A 96 -0.98 -17.03 -0.82
N GLY A 97 -0.99 -16.53 -2.06
CA GLY A 97 -2.20 -16.27 -2.85
C GLY A 97 -2.99 -15.02 -2.45
N ARG A 98 -2.60 -14.29 -1.39
CA ARG A 98 -3.26 -13.05 -0.95
C ARG A 98 -2.60 -11.83 -1.58
N VAL A 99 -3.39 -10.90 -2.06
CA VAL A 99 -2.89 -9.63 -2.56
C VAL A 99 -2.34 -8.79 -1.39
N ILE A 100 -1.05 -8.43 -1.46
CA ILE A 100 -0.37 -7.63 -0.43
C ILE A 100 0.04 -6.24 -0.91
N ALA A 101 0.23 -6.05 -2.22
CA ALA A 101 0.58 -4.75 -2.79
C ALA A 101 0.24 -4.66 -4.28
N LEU A 102 0.15 -3.42 -4.77
CA LEU A 102 0.09 -3.08 -6.19
C LEU A 102 1.02 -1.91 -6.49
N ASP A 103 1.71 -2.01 -7.64
CA ASP A 103 2.39 -0.88 -8.28
C ASP A 103 1.69 -0.59 -9.61
N CYS A 104 1.19 0.63 -9.78
CA CYS A 104 0.41 1.03 -10.93
C CYS A 104 1.11 2.16 -11.69
N VAL A 105 1.52 1.90 -12.93
CA VAL A 105 2.12 2.89 -13.83
C VAL A 105 1.06 3.36 -14.82
N ASN A 106 0.70 4.65 -14.76
CA ASN A 106 -0.36 5.26 -15.59
C ASN A 106 -1.70 4.48 -15.58
N ALA A 107 -1.93 3.64 -14.56
CA ALA A 107 -3.09 2.76 -14.40
C ALA A 107 -3.93 3.15 -13.17
N THR A 108 -4.35 4.42 -13.09
CA THR A 108 -5.06 4.98 -11.93
C THR A 108 -6.34 4.20 -11.60
N LYS A 109 -7.04 3.63 -12.59
CA LYS A 109 -8.23 2.80 -12.35
C LYS A 109 -7.87 1.55 -11.53
N ASP A 110 -6.79 0.87 -11.87
CA ASP A 110 -6.32 -0.31 -11.14
C ASP A 110 -5.87 0.07 -9.73
N TYR A 111 -5.15 1.20 -9.57
CA TYR A 111 -4.78 1.72 -8.26
C TYR A 111 -6.01 1.93 -7.36
N VAL A 112 -7.02 2.66 -7.84
CA VAL A 112 -8.22 2.97 -7.06
C VAL A 112 -8.99 1.70 -6.67
N GLN A 113 -9.15 0.77 -7.61
CA GLN A 113 -9.89 -0.46 -7.38
C GLN A 113 -9.10 -1.51 -6.57
N GLY A 114 -7.80 -1.59 -6.79
CA GLY A 114 -6.92 -2.56 -6.14
C GLY A 114 -6.67 -2.27 -4.65
N ARG A 115 -6.92 -1.03 -4.19
CA ARG A 115 -6.81 -0.70 -2.76
C ARG A 115 -7.66 -1.60 -1.88
N ALA A 116 -8.87 -1.96 -2.33
CA ALA A 116 -9.75 -2.86 -1.58
C ALA A 116 -9.18 -4.28 -1.46
N LEU A 117 -8.50 -4.77 -2.51
CA LEU A 117 -7.86 -6.08 -2.50
C LEU A 117 -6.73 -6.13 -1.46
N VAL A 118 -5.90 -5.09 -1.38
CA VAL A 118 -4.81 -4.99 -0.41
C VAL A 118 -5.35 -4.86 1.01
N ALA A 119 -6.29 -3.94 1.24
CA ALA A 119 -6.87 -3.71 2.56
C ALA A 119 -7.61 -4.96 3.09
N GLY A 120 -8.32 -5.68 2.20
CA GLY A 120 -9.03 -6.92 2.53
C GLY A 120 -8.15 -8.17 2.52
N ARG A 121 -6.89 -8.08 2.10
CA ARG A 121 -6.00 -9.25 1.90
C ARG A 121 -6.68 -10.35 1.09
N VAL A 122 -7.33 -9.94 0.00
CA VAL A 122 -8.17 -10.84 -0.82
C VAL A 122 -7.30 -11.84 -1.56
N SER A 123 -7.81 -13.07 -1.75
CA SER A 123 -7.18 -14.13 -2.55
C SER A 123 -7.99 -14.35 -3.84
N PRO A 124 -7.82 -13.53 -4.87
CA PRO A 124 -8.56 -13.66 -6.11
C PRO A 124 -8.01 -14.79 -6.98
N ASP A 125 -8.82 -15.22 -7.97
CA ASP A 125 -8.33 -16.09 -9.03
C ASP A 125 -7.20 -15.43 -9.81
N PHE A 126 -6.11 -16.15 -10.03
CA PHE A 126 -4.87 -15.63 -10.63
C PHE A 126 -5.08 -15.22 -12.10
N THR A 127 -5.89 -15.98 -12.84
CA THR A 127 -6.18 -15.69 -14.26
C THR A 127 -7.05 -14.43 -14.37
N ALA A 128 -8.07 -14.32 -13.52
CA ALA A 128 -8.91 -13.12 -13.46
C ALA A 128 -8.12 -11.89 -13.04
N LEU A 129 -7.14 -12.05 -12.13
CA LEU A 129 -6.28 -10.95 -11.70
C LEU A 129 -5.39 -10.43 -12.84
N ALA A 130 -4.92 -11.32 -13.73
CA ALA A 130 -4.06 -10.97 -14.86
C ALA A 130 -4.82 -10.31 -16.02
N ASP A 131 -6.13 -10.55 -16.14
CA ASP A 131 -6.93 -10.05 -17.27
C ASP A 131 -7.33 -8.57 -17.06
N PRO A 132 -6.79 -7.61 -17.85
CA PRO A 132 -7.14 -6.19 -17.72
C PRO A 132 -8.60 -5.86 -18.09
N ALA A 133 -9.32 -6.77 -18.75
CA ALA A 133 -10.75 -6.60 -19.04
C ALA A 133 -11.61 -6.80 -17.77
N ILE A 134 -11.15 -7.56 -16.79
CA ILE A 134 -11.86 -7.82 -15.54
C ILE A 134 -11.54 -6.68 -14.55
N PRO A 135 -12.51 -5.87 -14.10
CA PRO A 135 -12.24 -4.81 -13.13
C PRO A 135 -11.79 -5.36 -11.77
N LEU A 136 -10.69 -4.84 -11.19
CA LEU A 136 -10.20 -5.32 -9.89
C LEU A 136 -11.23 -5.23 -8.77
N LYS A 137 -12.14 -4.26 -8.81
CA LYS A 137 -13.23 -4.14 -7.83
C LYS A 137 -14.19 -5.34 -7.81
N SER A 138 -14.27 -6.11 -8.89
CA SER A 138 -15.13 -7.32 -8.94
C SER A 138 -14.46 -8.55 -8.34
N LEU A 139 -13.19 -8.42 -7.95
CA LEU A 139 -12.41 -9.48 -7.33
C LEU A 139 -12.27 -9.29 -5.80
N ALA A 140 -12.84 -8.19 -5.27
CA ALA A 140 -12.79 -7.84 -3.85
C ALA A 140 -13.85 -8.56 -3.02
#